data_0c346a8be9697c69cf6b153dcd7a9ad5
#
_entry.id   0c346a8be9697c69cf6b153dcd7a9ad5
#
_cell.length_a   1.000
_cell.length_b   1.000
_cell.length_c   1.000
_cell.angle_alpha   90.00
_cell.angle_beta   90.00
_cell.angle_gamma   90.00
#
_symmetry.space_group_name_H-M   'P 1'
#
loop_
_entity.id
_entity.type
_entity.pdbx_description
1 polymer ?
#
loop_
_entity_poly.entity_id
_entity_poly.type
_entity_poly.pdbx_seq_one_letter_code
_entity_poly.pdbx_strand_id
1 'polypeptide(L)'
;MSTITEAAIANNPFENHPYSKKRVRFAVSLFYFGQGIVFASWASRIPDLKAVMSLTDAELGSILLALPLGQLLTMPISGKLTTIFGSRRMLSIATPLYAIALTFLGLATAGWQLAIFLFLFGITGNLCNIALNTQGVAGETYYGKPIMTSFHGAWSVGGFTGALLGLLMINFHLTPYIHFCIIAALALVHIFINYRFLIGWQKPKETEKSKLFTKPQGVLVQLGIIGFCSMATEGAMFDWSGVYFKEIVKAPHALVILGYTSFMIMMATGRFLGDKLIAKYGRKRSLQVSGIIISTGMFLSVVLPYLIPATIGFMLVGIGVSGIVPMVYSIAGTNTKVSPGIALAMVSGVSYFGFLMGPPLIGYISALSSLRYSYAVIGCFGLLITFIVAKISAIK
;
A
#
# COMPACT_ATOMS: atom_id res chain seq x y z
N MET A 1 0.89 -13.04 -36.30
CA MET A 1 0.69 -12.10 -35.17
C MET A 1 -0.81 -11.89 -34.79
N SER A 2 -1.74 -12.41 -35.57
CA SER A 2 -3.21 -12.27 -35.40
C SER A 2 -3.88 -13.34 -34.51
N THR A 3 -3.32 -14.53 -34.40
CA THR A 3 -3.98 -15.68 -33.73
C THR A 3 -3.90 -15.67 -32.19
N ILE A 4 -2.92 -15.01 -31.60
CA ILE A 4 -2.78 -14.92 -30.13
C ILE A 4 -3.70 -13.85 -29.56
N THR A 5 -3.99 -12.80 -30.34
CA THR A 5 -4.88 -11.70 -29.93
C THR A 5 -6.34 -12.13 -29.98
N GLU A 6 -6.76 -12.94 -30.95
CA GLU A 6 -8.11 -13.47 -31.05
C GLU A 6 -8.46 -14.51 -29.98
N ALA A 7 -7.52 -15.39 -29.62
CA ALA A 7 -7.74 -16.37 -28.54
C ALA A 7 -7.82 -15.70 -27.13
N ALA A 8 -7.17 -14.55 -26.95
CA ALA A 8 -7.26 -13.76 -25.70
C ALA A 8 -8.58 -12.96 -25.62
N ILE A 9 -9.20 -12.64 -26.78
CA ILE A 9 -10.49 -11.95 -26.85
C ILE A 9 -11.64 -12.95 -26.67
N ALA A 10 -11.49 -14.21 -27.11
CA ALA A 10 -12.54 -15.22 -27.07
C ALA A 10 -12.89 -15.78 -25.68
N ASN A 11 -12.19 -15.40 -24.61
CA ASN A 11 -12.46 -15.86 -23.22
C ASN A 11 -12.38 -14.72 -22.20
N ASN A 12 -12.99 -13.59 -22.48
CA ASN A 12 -13.14 -12.56 -21.44
C ASN A 12 -14.22 -13.02 -20.44
N PRO A 13 -13.84 -13.49 -19.22
CA PRO A 13 -14.81 -14.03 -18.26
C PRO A 13 -15.81 -12.97 -17.76
N PHE A 14 -15.71 -11.73 -18.21
CA PHE A 14 -16.51 -10.59 -17.82
C PHE A 14 -17.42 -10.06 -18.93
N GLU A 15 -17.51 -10.75 -20.08
CA GLU A 15 -18.25 -10.26 -21.27
C GLU A 15 -19.73 -9.97 -20.96
N ASN A 16 -20.32 -10.69 -20.01
CA ASN A 16 -21.71 -10.54 -19.56
C ASN A 16 -21.85 -9.84 -18.19
N HIS A 17 -20.86 -9.00 -17.79
CA HIS A 17 -20.98 -8.31 -16.50
C HIS A 17 -22.11 -7.24 -16.60
N PRO A 18 -23.08 -7.21 -15.64
CA PRO A 18 -24.30 -6.38 -15.76
C PRO A 18 -24.04 -4.87 -15.68
N TYR A 19 -22.84 -4.47 -15.25
CA TYR A 19 -22.50 -3.06 -15.07
C TYR A 19 -21.39 -2.60 -16.01
N SER A 20 -21.44 -1.33 -16.43
CA SER A 20 -20.43 -0.75 -17.30
C SER A 20 -19.05 -0.72 -16.65
N LYS A 21 -18.01 -0.82 -17.48
CA LYS A 21 -16.58 -0.73 -17.05
C LYS A 21 -16.30 0.50 -16.19
N LYS A 22 -16.88 1.66 -16.55
CA LYS A 22 -16.73 2.92 -15.79
C LYS A 22 -17.35 2.80 -14.39
N ARG A 23 -18.53 2.17 -14.26
CA ARG A 23 -19.21 2.01 -12.99
C ARG A 23 -18.47 1.08 -12.04
N VAL A 24 -17.95 -0.04 -12.55
CA VAL A 24 -17.12 -0.98 -11.78
C VAL A 24 -15.85 -0.30 -11.32
N ARG A 25 -15.12 0.39 -12.23
CA ARG A 25 -13.92 1.15 -11.88
C ARG A 25 -14.21 2.16 -10.77
N PHE A 26 -15.27 2.93 -10.89
CA PHE A 26 -15.64 3.93 -9.88
C PHE A 26 -15.94 3.28 -8.53
N ALA A 27 -16.71 2.19 -8.50
CA ALA A 27 -17.02 1.47 -7.27
C ALA A 27 -15.73 0.95 -6.59
N VAL A 28 -14.84 0.29 -7.33
CA VAL A 28 -13.56 -0.18 -6.78
C VAL A 28 -12.71 0.98 -6.27
N SER A 29 -12.64 2.10 -7.00
CA SER A 29 -11.93 3.31 -6.55
C SER A 29 -12.48 3.84 -5.21
N LEU A 30 -13.81 3.82 -5.03
CA LEU A 30 -14.43 4.25 -3.77
C LEU A 30 -14.09 3.32 -2.60
N PHE A 31 -13.92 2.01 -2.82
CA PHE A 31 -13.46 1.09 -1.78
C PHE A 31 -12.00 1.39 -1.37
N TYR A 32 -11.11 1.70 -2.32
CA TYR A 32 -9.75 2.14 -2.02
C TYR A 32 -9.75 3.47 -1.25
N PHE A 33 -10.55 4.43 -1.69
CA PHE A 33 -10.73 5.72 -1.02
C PHE A 33 -11.25 5.55 0.42
N GLY A 34 -12.29 4.73 0.62
CA GLY A 34 -12.84 4.43 1.94
C GLY A 34 -11.83 3.77 2.87
N GLN A 35 -11.04 2.81 2.36
CA GLN A 35 -9.97 2.18 3.14
C GLN A 35 -8.91 3.20 3.58
N GLY A 36 -8.55 4.15 2.69
CA GLY A 36 -7.64 5.25 3.01
C GLY A 36 -8.19 6.15 4.11
N ILE A 37 -9.49 6.51 4.05
CA ILE A 37 -10.15 7.30 5.10
C ILE A 37 -10.09 6.59 6.46
N VAL A 38 -10.44 5.31 6.52
CA VAL A 38 -10.44 4.52 7.76
C VAL A 38 -9.04 4.51 8.39
N PHE A 39 -8.01 4.25 7.59
CA PHE A 39 -6.63 4.23 8.07
C PHE A 39 -6.16 5.61 8.55
N ALA A 40 -6.39 6.66 7.79
CA ALA A 40 -5.95 8.01 8.15
C ALA A 40 -6.73 8.59 9.32
N SER A 41 -7.98 8.19 9.53
CA SER A 41 -8.74 8.55 10.73
C SER A 41 -8.09 8.00 11.99
N TRP A 42 -7.62 6.73 11.97
CA TRP A 42 -6.79 6.18 13.04
C TRP A 42 -5.52 7.02 13.24
N ALA A 43 -4.73 7.20 12.17
CA ALA A 43 -3.44 7.87 12.24
C ALA A 43 -3.55 9.30 12.79
N SER A 44 -4.60 10.03 12.44
CA SER A 44 -4.84 11.41 12.89
C SER A 44 -5.12 11.53 14.40
N ARG A 45 -5.50 10.44 15.06
CA ARG A 45 -5.86 10.41 16.49
C ARG A 45 -4.80 9.76 17.38
N ILE A 46 -3.70 9.33 16.85
CA ILE A 46 -2.58 8.75 17.64
C ILE A 46 -2.10 9.71 18.74
N PRO A 47 -1.90 11.02 18.47
CA PRO A 47 -1.47 11.95 19.52
C PRO A 47 -2.48 12.09 20.67
N ASP A 48 -3.79 12.10 20.36
CA ASP A 48 -4.85 12.19 21.35
C ASP A 48 -4.86 10.96 22.28
N LEU A 49 -4.80 9.77 21.68
CA LEU A 49 -4.78 8.51 22.42
C LEU A 49 -3.51 8.36 23.26
N LYS A 50 -2.36 8.78 22.73
CA LYS A 50 -1.10 8.84 23.47
C LYS A 50 -1.22 9.72 24.71
N ALA A 51 -1.80 10.93 24.56
CA ALA A 51 -1.97 11.87 25.64
C ALA A 51 -2.95 11.36 26.71
N VAL A 52 -4.11 10.82 26.30
CA VAL A 52 -5.13 10.28 27.22
C VAL A 52 -4.59 9.13 28.06
N MET A 53 -3.75 8.26 27.48
CA MET A 53 -3.16 7.10 28.17
C MET A 53 -1.81 7.43 28.81
N SER A 54 -1.31 8.66 28.69
CA SER A 54 0.00 9.10 29.21
C SER A 54 1.16 8.19 28.76
N LEU A 55 1.13 7.71 27.50
CA LEU A 55 2.14 6.81 26.98
C LEU A 55 3.44 7.53 26.67
N THR A 56 4.54 6.92 27.04
CA THR A 56 5.87 7.32 26.57
C THR A 56 6.05 7.01 25.07
N ASP A 57 7.03 7.63 24.42
CA ASP A 57 7.34 7.35 23.00
C ASP A 57 7.71 5.88 22.76
N ALA A 58 8.46 5.27 23.71
CA ALA A 58 8.86 3.87 23.63
C ALA A 58 7.66 2.91 23.74
N GLU A 59 6.74 3.20 24.68
CA GLU A 59 5.51 2.41 24.84
C GLU A 59 4.62 2.53 23.60
N LEU A 60 4.40 3.75 23.11
CA LEU A 60 3.63 3.95 21.88
C LEU A 60 4.28 3.22 20.70
N GLY A 61 5.59 3.36 20.49
CA GLY A 61 6.32 2.68 19.42
C GLY A 61 6.13 1.16 19.48
N SER A 62 6.21 0.57 20.68
CA SER A 62 5.98 -0.87 20.89
C SER A 62 4.53 -1.27 20.58
N ILE A 63 3.56 -0.46 21.01
CA ILE A 63 2.13 -0.69 20.76
C ILE A 63 1.82 -0.62 19.26
N LEU A 64 2.41 0.34 18.55
CA LEU A 64 2.20 0.51 17.10
C LEU A 64 2.66 -0.69 16.26
N LEU A 65 3.63 -1.48 16.75
CA LEU A 65 4.05 -2.72 16.08
C LEU A 65 2.94 -3.77 16.01
N ALA A 66 1.93 -3.71 16.88
CA ALA A 66 0.84 -4.66 16.89
C ALA A 66 0.05 -4.66 15.57
N LEU A 67 -0.11 -3.50 14.93
CA LEU A 67 -0.82 -3.37 13.65
C LEU A 67 -0.12 -4.14 12.51
N PRO A 68 1.16 -3.89 12.16
CA PRO A 68 1.84 -4.63 11.09
C PRO A 68 2.01 -6.12 11.43
N LEU A 69 2.14 -6.49 12.71
CA LEU A 69 2.14 -7.89 13.11
C LEU A 69 0.81 -8.58 12.80
N GLY A 70 -0.32 -7.94 13.14
CA GLY A 70 -1.65 -8.43 12.77
C GLY A 70 -1.81 -8.59 11.25
N GLN A 71 -1.33 -7.65 10.48
CA GLN A 71 -1.33 -7.72 9.02
C GLN A 71 -0.52 -8.90 8.49
N LEU A 72 0.73 -9.05 8.92
CA LEU A 72 1.64 -10.10 8.44
C LEU A 72 1.12 -11.50 8.76
N LEU A 73 0.71 -11.73 10.00
CA LEU A 73 0.21 -13.04 10.44
C LEU A 73 -1.07 -13.46 9.73
N THR A 74 -1.88 -12.50 9.31
CA THR A 74 -3.16 -12.78 8.64
C THR A 74 -3.04 -12.95 7.13
N MET A 75 -1.94 -12.52 6.49
CA MET A 75 -1.78 -12.55 5.04
C MET A 75 -2.08 -13.90 4.38
N PRO A 76 -1.55 -15.05 4.85
CA PRO A 76 -1.84 -16.33 4.24
C PRO A 76 -3.33 -16.70 4.35
N ILE A 77 -3.95 -16.36 5.48
CA ILE A 77 -5.38 -16.61 5.75
C ILE A 77 -6.22 -15.72 4.81
N SER A 78 -5.90 -14.44 4.71
CA SER A 78 -6.59 -13.47 3.84
C SER A 78 -6.57 -13.92 2.38
N GLY A 79 -5.42 -14.39 1.89
CA GLY A 79 -5.28 -14.91 0.53
C GLY A 79 -6.16 -16.13 0.29
N LYS A 80 -6.16 -17.10 1.22
CA LYS A 80 -6.98 -18.31 1.14
C LYS A 80 -8.47 -17.99 1.19
N LEU A 81 -8.91 -17.19 2.15
CA LEU A 81 -10.32 -16.80 2.29
C LEU A 81 -10.81 -16.05 1.04
N THR A 82 -10.00 -15.13 0.51
CA THR A 82 -10.33 -14.40 -0.72
C THR A 82 -10.46 -15.34 -1.93
N THR A 83 -9.65 -16.41 -1.98
CA THR A 83 -9.75 -17.42 -3.04
C THR A 83 -11.01 -18.27 -2.90
N ILE A 84 -11.33 -18.73 -1.68
CA ILE A 84 -12.48 -19.62 -1.42
C ILE A 84 -13.81 -18.89 -1.59
N PHE A 85 -13.95 -17.73 -0.96
CA PHE A 85 -15.22 -17.00 -0.89
C PHE A 85 -15.38 -15.92 -1.98
N GLY A 86 -14.27 -15.59 -2.67
CA GLY A 86 -14.20 -14.51 -3.65
C GLY A 86 -14.05 -13.12 -3.03
N SER A 87 -13.36 -12.25 -3.73
CA SER A 87 -13.00 -10.91 -3.26
C SER A 87 -14.21 -10.02 -2.96
N ARG A 88 -15.30 -10.14 -3.72
CA ARG A 88 -16.54 -9.39 -3.48
C ARG A 88 -17.15 -9.71 -2.11
N ARG A 89 -17.31 -11.02 -1.76
CA ARG A 89 -17.81 -11.44 -0.45
C ARG A 89 -16.84 -11.05 0.66
N MET A 90 -15.54 -11.24 0.44
CA MET A 90 -14.55 -10.89 1.45
C MET A 90 -14.56 -9.40 1.76
N LEU A 91 -14.73 -8.51 0.77
CA LEU A 91 -14.87 -7.07 1.01
C LEU A 91 -16.13 -6.74 1.80
N SER A 92 -17.26 -7.42 1.52
CA SER A 92 -18.51 -7.17 2.26
C SER A 92 -18.44 -7.56 3.73
N ILE A 93 -17.51 -8.44 4.10
CA ILE A 93 -17.26 -8.88 5.49
C ILE A 93 -16.10 -8.06 6.10
N ALA A 94 -15.00 -7.95 5.37
CA ALA A 94 -13.78 -7.34 5.88
C ALA A 94 -13.90 -5.83 6.10
N THR A 95 -14.60 -5.11 5.22
CA THR A 95 -14.74 -3.66 5.37
C THR A 95 -15.56 -3.26 6.61
N PRO A 96 -16.73 -3.89 6.93
CA PRO A 96 -17.40 -3.66 8.20
C PRO A 96 -16.54 -4.01 9.40
N LEU A 97 -15.85 -5.17 9.37
CA LEU A 97 -14.98 -5.59 10.48
C LEU A 97 -13.83 -4.60 10.70
N TYR A 98 -13.25 -4.07 9.61
CA TYR A 98 -12.20 -3.06 9.67
C TYR A 98 -12.72 -1.74 10.26
N ALA A 99 -13.91 -1.32 9.86
CA ALA A 99 -14.57 -0.13 10.39
C ALA A 99 -14.96 -0.30 11.87
N ILE A 100 -15.44 -1.49 12.28
CA ILE A 100 -15.75 -1.80 13.68
C ILE A 100 -14.45 -1.85 14.51
N ALA A 101 -13.38 -2.48 14.00
CA ALA A 101 -12.10 -2.50 14.69
C ALA A 101 -11.54 -1.07 14.93
N LEU A 102 -11.79 -0.14 14.01
CA LEU A 102 -11.47 1.28 14.23
C LEU A 102 -12.18 1.84 15.46
N THR A 103 -13.47 1.53 15.68
CA THR A 103 -14.21 2.05 16.84
C THR A 103 -13.64 1.54 18.17
N PHE A 104 -13.16 0.30 18.22
CA PHE A 104 -12.51 -0.24 19.42
C PHE A 104 -11.24 0.51 19.80
N LEU A 105 -10.48 1.02 18.83
CA LEU A 105 -9.31 1.87 19.13
C LEU A 105 -9.69 3.11 19.94
N GLY A 106 -10.87 3.67 19.67
CA GLY A 106 -11.39 4.82 20.40
C GLY A 106 -11.92 4.50 21.82
N LEU A 107 -12.13 3.22 22.13
CA LEU A 107 -12.54 2.75 23.46
C LEU A 107 -11.36 2.38 24.37
N ALA A 108 -10.14 2.32 23.81
CA ALA A 108 -8.98 1.96 24.60
C ALA A 108 -8.67 3.01 25.68
N THR A 109 -8.53 2.56 26.91
CA THR A 109 -8.18 3.37 28.08
C THR A 109 -6.80 3.04 28.64
N ALA A 110 -6.17 1.96 28.13
CA ALA A 110 -4.84 1.52 28.55
C ALA A 110 -4.02 1.01 27.33
N GLY A 111 -2.70 1.13 27.41
CA GLY A 111 -1.80 0.76 26.31
C GLY A 111 -1.95 -0.69 25.84
N TRP A 112 -2.15 -1.66 26.72
CA TRP A 112 -2.38 -3.06 26.37
C TRP A 112 -3.68 -3.28 25.59
N GLN A 113 -4.75 -2.54 25.92
CA GLN A 113 -6.02 -2.59 25.17
C GLN A 113 -5.79 -2.04 23.75
N LEU A 114 -5.09 -0.89 23.66
CA LEU A 114 -4.74 -0.30 22.37
C LEU A 114 -3.93 -1.26 21.52
N ALA A 115 -2.96 -1.98 22.09
CA ALA A 115 -2.17 -2.97 21.37
C ALA A 115 -3.04 -4.12 20.81
N ILE A 116 -3.96 -4.66 21.62
CA ILE A 116 -4.89 -5.72 21.18
C ILE A 116 -5.80 -5.20 20.05
N PHE A 117 -6.37 -4.01 20.21
CA PHE A 117 -7.27 -3.46 19.21
C PHE A 117 -6.52 -3.09 17.91
N LEU A 118 -5.27 -2.63 18.00
CA LEU A 118 -4.41 -2.41 16.83
C LEU A 118 -4.08 -3.71 16.11
N PHE A 119 -3.81 -4.78 16.86
CA PHE A 119 -3.60 -6.09 16.27
C PHE A 119 -4.84 -6.57 15.49
N LEU A 120 -6.04 -6.43 16.07
CA LEU A 120 -7.31 -6.74 15.41
C LEU A 120 -7.57 -5.84 14.19
N PHE A 121 -7.26 -4.56 14.32
CA PHE A 121 -7.34 -3.59 13.22
C PHE A 121 -6.38 -3.97 12.08
N GLY A 122 -5.19 -4.44 12.41
CA GLY A 122 -4.23 -5.00 11.46
C GLY A 122 -4.76 -6.23 10.73
N ILE A 123 -5.33 -7.20 11.46
CA ILE A 123 -5.96 -8.42 10.91
C ILE A 123 -7.06 -8.05 9.89
N THR A 124 -8.02 -7.25 10.32
CA THR A 124 -9.17 -6.88 9.51
C THR A 124 -8.79 -5.98 8.34
N GLY A 125 -7.82 -5.09 8.57
CA GLY A 125 -7.23 -4.23 7.54
C GLY A 125 -6.52 -5.05 6.45
N ASN A 126 -5.77 -6.09 6.82
CA ASN A 126 -5.12 -6.98 5.86
C ASN A 126 -6.15 -7.77 5.03
N LEU A 127 -7.17 -8.32 5.69
CA LEU A 127 -8.24 -9.05 5.00
C LEU A 127 -8.95 -8.15 3.97
N CYS A 128 -9.23 -6.90 4.35
CA CYS A 128 -9.80 -5.90 3.46
C CYS A 128 -8.84 -5.58 2.31
N ASN A 129 -7.55 -5.40 2.60
CA ASN A 129 -6.53 -5.04 1.61
C ASN A 129 -6.34 -6.12 0.54
N ILE A 130 -6.19 -7.40 0.93
CA ILE A 130 -6.02 -8.51 -0.03
C ILE A 130 -7.27 -8.67 -0.90
N ALA A 131 -8.47 -8.59 -0.31
CA ALA A 131 -9.70 -8.67 -1.07
C ALA A 131 -9.86 -7.48 -2.03
N LEU A 132 -9.50 -6.28 -1.61
CA LEU A 132 -9.57 -5.07 -2.41
C LEU A 132 -8.57 -5.08 -3.57
N ASN A 133 -7.32 -5.49 -3.33
CA ASN A 133 -6.34 -5.64 -4.40
C ASN A 133 -6.75 -6.73 -5.40
N THR A 134 -7.39 -7.81 -4.95
CA THR A 134 -7.97 -8.83 -5.83
C THR A 134 -9.09 -8.24 -6.70
N GLN A 135 -9.97 -7.38 -6.14
CA GLN A 135 -10.95 -6.63 -6.91
C GLN A 135 -10.30 -5.63 -7.87
N GLY A 136 -9.21 -4.99 -7.46
CA GLY A 136 -8.42 -4.10 -8.31
C GLY A 136 -7.90 -4.82 -9.56
N VAL A 137 -7.30 -6.01 -9.38
CA VAL A 137 -6.82 -6.85 -10.50
C VAL A 137 -7.97 -7.27 -11.41
N ALA A 138 -9.09 -7.74 -10.85
CA ALA A 138 -10.27 -8.12 -11.63
C ALA A 138 -10.85 -6.91 -12.39
N GLY A 139 -10.91 -5.74 -11.74
CA GLY A 139 -11.33 -4.48 -12.32
C GLY A 139 -10.43 -4.02 -13.48
N GLU A 140 -9.11 -4.13 -13.31
CA GLU A 140 -8.13 -3.84 -14.36
C GLU A 140 -8.30 -4.77 -15.56
N THR A 141 -8.47 -6.07 -15.31
CA THR A 141 -8.72 -7.07 -16.37
C THR A 141 -10.02 -6.77 -17.11
N TYR A 142 -11.11 -6.47 -16.39
CA TYR A 142 -12.39 -6.10 -16.98
C TYR A 142 -12.33 -4.80 -17.78
N TYR A 143 -11.61 -3.80 -17.27
CA TYR A 143 -11.45 -2.51 -17.93
C TYR A 143 -10.61 -2.61 -19.22
N GLY A 144 -9.64 -3.54 -19.25
CA GLY A 144 -8.77 -3.81 -20.39
C GLY A 144 -7.62 -2.81 -20.54
N LYS A 145 -7.30 -2.04 -19.49
CA LYS A 145 -6.19 -1.08 -19.46
C LYS A 145 -5.59 -1.05 -18.05
N PRO A 146 -4.31 -0.74 -17.90
CA PRO A 146 -3.70 -0.55 -16.58
C PRO A 146 -4.39 0.57 -15.82
N ILE A 147 -5.00 0.26 -14.67
CA ILE A 147 -5.68 1.22 -13.79
C ILE A 147 -5.39 0.97 -12.31
N MET A 148 -4.55 0.01 -11.99
CA MET A 148 -4.23 -0.35 -10.61
C MET A 148 -3.58 0.80 -9.85
N THR A 149 -2.72 1.57 -10.51
CA THR A 149 -2.05 2.73 -9.92
C THR A 149 -3.06 3.83 -9.55
N SER A 150 -4.07 4.08 -10.39
CA SER A 150 -5.17 5.00 -10.07
C SER A 150 -6.00 4.55 -8.86
N PHE A 151 -6.18 3.25 -8.65
CA PHE A 151 -6.83 2.73 -7.45
C PHE A 151 -6.04 3.07 -6.20
N HIS A 152 -4.72 2.86 -6.20
CA HIS A 152 -3.85 3.29 -5.10
C HIS A 152 -3.80 4.82 -4.95
N GLY A 153 -3.96 5.56 -6.05
CA GLY A 153 -4.17 7.01 -6.03
C GLY A 153 -5.44 7.40 -5.28
N ALA A 154 -6.56 6.70 -5.52
CA ALA A 154 -7.80 6.89 -4.79
C ALA A 154 -7.62 6.62 -3.27
N TRP A 155 -6.85 5.59 -2.89
CA TRP A 155 -6.48 5.34 -1.51
C TRP A 155 -5.71 6.52 -0.90
N SER A 156 -4.76 7.10 -1.62
CA SER A 156 -3.98 8.27 -1.16
C SER A 156 -4.86 9.49 -0.94
N VAL A 157 -5.81 9.75 -1.85
CA VAL A 157 -6.80 10.84 -1.69
C VAL A 157 -7.70 10.55 -0.48
N GLY A 158 -8.10 9.29 -0.28
CA GLY A 158 -8.83 8.85 0.91
C GLY A 158 -8.04 9.10 2.19
N GLY A 159 -6.74 8.80 2.19
CA GLY A 159 -5.84 9.09 3.31
C GLY A 159 -5.76 10.57 3.63
N PHE A 160 -5.58 11.42 2.63
CA PHE A 160 -5.61 12.87 2.79
C PHE A 160 -6.94 13.37 3.33
N THR A 161 -8.05 12.90 2.76
CA THR A 161 -9.41 13.24 3.21
C THR A 161 -9.65 12.80 4.66
N GLY A 162 -9.23 11.58 5.03
CA GLY A 162 -9.35 11.08 6.39
C GLY A 162 -8.56 11.89 7.41
N ALA A 163 -7.36 12.37 7.04
CA ALA A 163 -6.57 13.27 7.89
C ALA A 163 -7.26 14.63 8.08
N LEU A 164 -7.84 15.20 7.01
CA LEU A 164 -8.63 16.44 7.11
C LEU A 164 -9.89 16.25 7.98
N LEU A 165 -10.59 15.12 7.83
CA LEU A 165 -11.72 14.77 8.69
C LEU A 165 -11.28 14.66 10.16
N GLY A 166 -10.12 14.03 10.42
CA GLY A 166 -9.55 13.97 11.76
C GLY A 166 -9.31 15.34 12.36
N LEU A 167 -8.70 16.26 11.61
CA LEU A 167 -8.48 17.64 12.02
C LEU A 167 -9.81 18.35 12.30
N LEU A 168 -10.81 18.18 11.44
CA LEU A 168 -12.13 18.75 11.62
C LEU A 168 -12.80 18.25 12.93
N MET A 169 -12.73 16.95 13.20
CA MET A 169 -13.29 16.35 14.41
C MET A 169 -12.58 16.83 15.69
N ILE A 170 -11.25 17.06 15.61
CA ILE A 170 -10.47 17.65 16.71
C ILE A 170 -10.95 19.08 16.97
N ASN A 171 -11.14 19.89 15.93
CA ASN A 171 -11.62 21.27 16.07
C ASN A 171 -13.04 21.34 16.65
N PHE A 172 -13.88 20.35 16.41
CA PHE A 172 -15.20 20.23 17.06
C PHE A 172 -15.15 19.57 18.45
N HIS A 173 -13.95 19.35 19.00
CA HIS A 173 -13.75 18.70 20.30
C HIS A 173 -14.41 17.32 20.46
N LEU A 174 -14.60 16.61 19.33
CA LEU A 174 -15.15 15.27 19.34
C LEU A 174 -14.08 14.25 19.80
N THR A 175 -14.48 13.35 20.67
CA THR A 175 -13.59 12.27 21.14
C THR A 175 -13.16 11.36 19.99
N PRO A 176 -12.01 10.66 20.10
CA PRO A 176 -11.61 9.66 19.11
C PRO A 176 -12.70 8.61 18.85
N TYR A 177 -13.40 8.17 19.88
CA TYR A 177 -14.48 7.20 19.77
C TYR A 177 -15.63 7.68 18.87
N ILE A 178 -16.13 8.90 19.09
CA ILE A 178 -17.21 9.48 18.27
C ILE A 178 -16.75 9.66 16.84
N HIS A 179 -15.54 10.18 16.62
CA HIS A 179 -14.95 10.28 15.28
C HIS A 179 -14.96 8.93 14.57
N PHE A 180 -14.44 7.88 15.22
CA PHE A 180 -14.35 6.55 14.63
C PHE A 180 -15.72 5.93 14.35
N CYS A 181 -16.72 6.18 15.20
CA CYS A 181 -18.10 5.75 14.95
C CYS A 181 -18.69 6.43 13.71
N ILE A 182 -18.45 7.72 13.50
CA ILE A 182 -18.90 8.45 12.31
C ILE A 182 -18.26 7.82 11.05
N ILE A 183 -16.96 7.58 11.07
CA ILE A 183 -16.26 6.95 9.94
C ILE A 183 -16.76 5.53 9.69
N ALA A 184 -17.01 4.76 10.75
CA ALA A 184 -17.58 3.41 10.63
C ALA A 184 -18.98 3.44 10.00
N ALA A 185 -19.84 4.36 10.42
CA ALA A 185 -21.16 4.53 9.82
C ALA A 185 -21.08 4.89 8.33
N LEU A 186 -20.20 5.83 7.95
CA LEU A 186 -19.97 6.19 6.55
C LEU A 186 -19.45 4.99 5.73
N ALA A 187 -18.56 4.17 6.30
CA ALA A 187 -18.05 2.96 5.64
C ALA A 187 -19.18 1.94 5.41
N LEU A 188 -20.08 1.74 6.38
CA LEU A 188 -21.23 0.83 6.22
C LEU A 188 -22.20 1.33 5.14
N VAL A 189 -22.53 2.62 5.10
CA VAL A 189 -23.34 3.22 4.03
C VAL A 189 -22.67 3.05 2.67
N HIS A 190 -21.36 3.30 2.60
CA HIS A 190 -20.58 3.11 1.38
C HIS A 190 -20.68 1.68 0.85
N ILE A 191 -20.52 0.65 1.71
CA ILE A 191 -20.65 -0.75 1.32
C ILE A 191 -22.05 -1.03 0.79
N PHE A 192 -23.08 -0.64 1.53
CA PHE A 192 -24.46 -0.87 1.15
C PHE A 192 -24.78 -0.36 -0.26
N ILE A 193 -24.27 0.83 -0.60
CA ILE A 193 -24.50 1.45 -1.92
C ILE A 193 -23.66 0.77 -3.02
N ASN A 194 -22.38 0.47 -2.75
CA ASN A 194 -21.42 0.16 -3.82
C ASN A 194 -21.10 -1.33 -3.96
N TYR A 195 -21.44 -2.19 -2.98
CA TYR A 195 -21.18 -3.62 -3.03
C TYR A 195 -21.68 -4.32 -4.30
N ARG A 196 -22.87 -3.97 -4.77
CA ARG A 196 -23.48 -4.57 -5.96
C ARG A 196 -22.67 -4.38 -7.25
N PHE A 197 -21.85 -3.33 -7.31
CA PHE A 197 -21.05 -2.99 -8.50
C PHE A 197 -19.69 -3.67 -8.52
N LEU A 198 -19.32 -4.38 -7.45
CA LEU A 198 -18.09 -5.16 -7.41
C LEU A 198 -18.22 -6.42 -8.29
N ILE A 199 -17.07 -6.85 -8.82
CA ILE A 199 -16.97 -8.05 -9.65
C ILE A 199 -17.27 -9.29 -8.79
N GLY A 200 -18.23 -10.11 -9.26
CA GLY A 200 -18.64 -11.34 -8.60
C GLY A 200 -17.51 -12.38 -8.56
N TRP A 201 -17.72 -13.41 -7.71
CA TRP A 201 -16.80 -14.52 -7.61
C TRP A 201 -16.78 -15.34 -8.90
N GLN A 202 -15.60 -15.59 -9.41
CA GLN A 202 -15.36 -16.55 -10.46
C GLN A 202 -14.67 -17.75 -9.85
N LYS A 203 -15.27 -18.93 -10.05
CA LYS A 203 -14.65 -20.17 -9.57
C LYS A 203 -13.24 -20.27 -10.18
N PRO A 204 -12.18 -20.39 -9.38
CA PRO A 204 -10.86 -20.62 -9.93
C PRO A 204 -10.93 -21.87 -10.83
N LYS A 205 -10.33 -21.85 -12.02
CA LYS A 205 -10.04 -23.10 -12.73
C LYS A 205 -9.35 -23.99 -11.71
N GLU A 206 -9.73 -25.26 -11.62
CA GLU A 206 -9.19 -26.25 -10.67
C GLU A 206 -7.66 -26.30 -10.76
N THR A 207 -7.02 -25.40 -10.07
CA THR A 207 -5.62 -25.41 -9.79
C THR A 207 -5.50 -25.93 -8.37
N GLU A 208 -4.87 -27.08 -8.23
CA GLU A 208 -4.51 -27.84 -7.03
C GLU A 208 -4.93 -27.26 -5.68
N LYS A 209 -5.42 -28.12 -4.75
CA LYS A 209 -5.72 -27.77 -3.36
C LYS A 209 -4.63 -26.87 -2.80
N SER A 210 -4.87 -25.56 -2.82
CA SER A 210 -3.90 -24.59 -2.38
C SER A 210 -3.64 -24.74 -0.89
N LYS A 211 -2.43 -25.16 -0.53
CA LYS A 211 -1.98 -25.23 0.86
C LYS A 211 -2.02 -23.83 1.46
N LEU A 212 -2.36 -23.73 2.75
CA LEU A 212 -2.43 -22.45 3.47
C LEU A 212 -1.09 -21.67 3.40
N PHE A 213 0.00 -22.42 3.45
CA PHE A 213 1.36 -21.92 3.33
C PHE A 213 2.00 -22.52 2.08
N THR A 214 1.92 -21.84 0.96
CA THR A 214 2.66 -22.18 -0.25
C THR A 214 3.86 -21.26 -0.33
N LYS A 215 5.07 -21.85 -0.41
CA LYS A 215 6.28 -21.04 -0.59
C LYS A 215 6.21 -20.30 -1.94
N PRO A 216 6.42 -18.98 -1.94
CA PRO A 216 6.48 -18.25 -3.21
C PRO A 216 7.64 -18.77 -4.03
N GLN A 217 7.43 -18.99 -5.33
CA GLN A 217 8.41 -19.53 -6.26
C GLN A 217 8.51 -18.71 -7.53
N GLY A 218 9.69 -18.73 -8.15
CA GLY A 218 9.90 -18.09 -9.44
C GLY A 218 9.57 -16.59 -9.44
N VAL A 219 8.72 -16.18 -10.36
CA VAL A 219 8.35 -14.75 -10.55
C VAL A 219 7.72 -14.12 -9.32
N LEU A 220 6.95 -14.86 -8.52
CA LEU A 220 6.31 -14.30 -7.29
C LEU A 220 7.35 -13.92 -6.24
N VAL A 221 8.47 -14.68 -6.10
CA VAL A 221 9.59 -14.30 -5.23
C VAL A 221 10.22 -13.01 -5.72
N GLN A 222 10.50 -12.93 -7.03
CA GLN A 222 11.13 -11.75 -7.63
C GLN A 222 10.24 -10.51 -7.46
N LEU A 223 8.93 -10.63 -7.69
CA LEU A 223 7.96 -9.58 -7.44
C LEU A 223 7.90 -9.17 -5.97
N GLY A 224 7.95 -10.15 -5.06
CA GLY A 224 8.02 -9.90 -3.61
C GLY A 224 9.28 -9.10 -3.22
N ILE A 225 10.44 -9.44 -3.77
CA ILE A 225 11.70 -8.70 -3.51
C ILE A 225 11.62 -7.28 -4.08
N ILE A 226 11.06 -7.10 -5.28
CA ILE A 226 10.82 -5.76 -5.85
C ILE A 226 9.90 -4.94 -4.92
N GLY A 227 8.81 -5.54 -4.46
CA GLY A 227 7.91 -4.94 -3.50
C GLY A 227 8.58 -4.63 -2.16
N PHE A 228 9.42 -5.53 -1.64
CA PHE A 228 10.24 -5.32 -0.44
C PHE A 228 11.12 -4.08 -0.58
N CYS A 229 11.90 -3.98 -1.65
CA CYS A 229 12.77 -2.83 -1.90
C CYS A 229 11.98 -1.51 -1.99
N SER A 230 10.84 -1.52 -2.67
CA SER A 230 9.97 -0.35 -2.78
C SER A 230 9.38 0.06 -1.44
N MET A 231 8.81 -0.89 -0.68
CA MET A 231 8.18 -0.60 0.60
C MET A 231 9.19 -0.26 1.71
N ALA A 232 10.39 -0.83 1.66
CA ALA A 232 11.48 -0.41 2.53
C ALA A 232 11.92 1.03 2.23
N THR A 233 11.96 1.41 0.95
CA THR A 233 12.21 2.80 0.53
C THR A 233 11.11 3.73 1.02
N GLU A 234 9.83 3.35 0.87
CA GLU A 234 8.70 4.15 1.37
C GLU A 234 8.76 4.33 2.88
N GLY A 235 8.98 3.25 3.65
CA GLY A 235 9.11 3.32 5.11
C GLY A 235 10.26 4.22 5.55
N ALA A 236 11.41 4.10 4.89
CA ALA A 236 12.55 4.97 5.10
C ALA A 236 12.21 6.45 4.90
N MET A 237 11.49 6.76 3.82
CA MET A 237 11.07 8.13 3.51
C MET A 237 10.04 8.66 4.50
N PHE A 238 9.10 7.82 4.95
CA PHE A 238 8.09 8.23 5.91
C PHE A 238 8.68 8.60 7.27
N ASP A 239 9.58 7.77 7.80
CA ASP A 239 10.04 7.92 9.17
C ASP A 239 11.31 8.78 9.30
N TRP A 240 12.19 8.77 8.31
CA TRP A 240 13.52 9.35 8.42
C TRP A 240 13.77 10.58 7.56
N SER A 241 12.85 10.95 6.65
CA SER A 241 13.07 12.10 5.75
C SER A 241 13.23 13.42 6.50
N GLY A 242 12.43 13.64 7.54
CA GLY A 242 12.57 14.83 8.40
C GLY A 242 13.89 14.85 9.16
N VAL A 243 14.30 13.69 9.71
CA VAL A 243 15.56 13.55 10.42
C VAL A 243 16.74 13.83 9.47
N TYR A 244 16.69 13.29 8.25
CA TYR A 244 17.70 13.54 7.21
C TYR A 244 17.83 15.02 6.87
N PHE A 245 16.72 15.72 6.69
CA PHE A 245 16.73 17.16 6.42
C PHE A 245 17.25 17.98 7.59
N LYS A 246 16.96 17.58 8.82
CA LYS A 246 17.44 18.24 10.03
C LYS A 246 18.93 18.01 10.26
N GLU A 247 19.40 16.76 10.21
CA GLU A 247 20.73 16.37 10.68
C GLU A 247 21.79 16.39 9.57
N ILE A 248 21.42 15.98 8.34
CA ILE A 248 22.37 15.86 7.22
C ILE A 248 22.32 17.09 6.32
N VAL A 249 21.10 17.48 5.88
CA VAL A 249 20.94 18.68 5.03
C VAL A 249 21.11 19.96 5.83
N LYS A 250 20.91 19.91 7.16
CA LYS A 250 20.94 21.07 8.08
C LYS A 250 19.97 22.17 7.63
N ALA A 251 18.77 21.75 7.18
CA ALA A 251 17.74 22.66 6.72
C ALA A 251 17.27 23.59 7.84
N PRO A 252 16.95 24.85 7.57
CA PRO A 252 16.26 25.72 8.51
C PRO A 252 15.00 25.03 9.07
N HIS A 253 14.69 25.24 10.35
CA HIS A 253 13.60 24.53 11.05
C HIS A 253 12.27 24.52 10.25
N ALA A 254 11.90 25.67 9.65
CA ALA A 254 10.69 25.78 8.83
C ALA A 254 10.74 24.95 7.53
N LEU A 255 11.91 24.56 7.04
CA LEU A 255 12.10 23.82 5.79
C LEU A 255 12.39 22.33 5.97
N VAL A 256 12.52 21.87 7.22
CA VAL A 256 12.70 20.44 7.53
C VAL A 256 11.55 19.58 6.98
N ILE A 257 10.34 20.11 7.00
CA ILE A 257 9.15 19.46 6.48
C ILE A 257 9.22 19.14 4.98
N LEU A 258 10.06 19.85 4.23
CA LEU A 258 10.25 19.60 2.79
C LEU A 258 10.74 18.19 2.50
N GLY A 259 11.50 17.58 3.40
CA GLY A 259 11.93 16.19 3.24
C GLY A 259 10.74 15.25 3.02
N TYR A 260 9.77 15.33 3.91
CA TYR A 260 8.58 14.49 3.83
C TYR A 260 7.59 14.94 2.73
N THR A 261 7.28 16.24 2.68
CA THR A 261 6.21 16.74 1.80
C THR A 261 6.59 16.65 0.32
N SER A 262 7.86 16.88 -0.03
CA SER A 262 8.31 16.75 -1.43
C SER A 262 8.16 15.32 -1.95
N PHE A 263 8.54 14.33 -1.13
CA PHE A 263 8.35 12.93 -1.41
C PHE A 263 6.85 12.59 -1.59
N MET A 264 6.01 12.98 -0.63
CA MET A 264 4.58 12.65 -0.60
C MET A 264 3.82 13.24 -1.78
N ILE A 265 4.05 14.51 -2.11
CA ILE A 265 3.39 15.18 -3.24
C ILE A 265 3.74 14.49 -4.55
N MET A 266 5.01 14.16 -4.75
CA MET A 266 5.44 13.53 -6.00
C MET A 266 5.04 12.05 -6.06
N MET A 267 4.96 11.35 -4.94
CA MET A 267 4.41 10.01 -4.89
C MET A 267 2.92 10.00 -5.26
N ALA A 268 2.12 10.90 -4.71
CA ALA A 268 0.71 11.03 -5.09
C ALA A 268 0.54 11.39 -6.57
N THR A 269 1.31 12.35 -7.06
CA THR A 269 1.32 12.74 -8.48
C THR A 269 1.66 11.57 -9.39
N GLY A 270 2.72 10.82 -9.06
CA GLY A 270 3.16 9.65 -9.80
C GLY A 270 2.10 8.54 -9.84
N ARG A 271 1.32 8.34 -8.78
CA ARG A 271 0.20 7.38 -8.75
C ARG A 271 -0.89 7.71 -9.77
N PHE A 272 -1.21 8.97 -9.97
CA PHE A 272 -2.21 9.38 -10.97
C PHE A 272 -1.69 9.38 -12.41
N LEU A 273 -0.41 9.66 -12.60
CA LEU A 273 0.21 9.64 -13.92
C LEU A 273 0.65 8.22 -14.35
N GLY A 274 0.87 7.34 -13.38
CA GLY A 274 1.45 6.02 -13.58
C GLY A 274 0.72 5.16 -14.59
N ASP A 275 -0.61 5.12 -14.53
CA ASP A 275 -1.43 4.31 -15.45
C ASP A 275 -1.19 4.68 -16.93
N LYS A 276 -1.06 5.99 -17.23
CA LYS A 276 -0.78 6.47 -18.58
C LYS A 276 0.62 6.06 -19.05
N LEU A 277 1.60 6.16 -18.15
CA LEU A 277 2.99 5.77 -18.44
C LEU A 277 3.11 4.26 -18.65
N ILE A 278 2.46 3.46 -17.80
CA ILE A 278 2.43 2.00 -17.93
C ILE A 278 1.74 1.58 -19.24
N ALA A 279 0.64 2.23 -19.62
CA ALA A 279 -0.04 1.96 -20.87
C ALA A 279 0.83 2.27 -22.10
N LYS A 280 1.67 3.32 -22.02
CA LYS A 280 2.53 3.76 -23.13
C LYS A 280 3.82 2.94 -23.24
N TYR A 281 4.48 2.63 -22.12
CA TYR A 281 5.83 2.05 -22.10
C TYR A 281 5.88 0.58 -21.68
N GLY A 282 4.75 0.03 -21.19
CA GLY A 282 4.65 -1.31 -20.65
C GLY A 282 5.14 -1.42 -19.19
N ARG A 283 4.79 -2.52 -18.53
CA ARG A 283 5.08 -2.75 -17.11
C ARG A 283 6.58 -2.92 -16.84
N LYS A 284 7.27 -3.69 -17.66
CA LYS A 284 8.71 -3.97 -17.50
C LYS A 284 9.54 -2.71 -17.50
N ARG A 285 9.38 -1.89 -18.56
CA ARG A 285 10.13 -0.63 -18.70
C ARG A 285 9.78 0.37 -17.61
N SER A 286 8.49 0.46 -17.23
CA SER A 286 8.07 1.34 -16.15
C SER A 286 8.71 0.97 -14.82
N LEU A 287 8.77 -0.33 -14.45
CA LEU A 287 9.45 -0.80 -13.24
C LEU A 287 10.96 -0.53 -13.27
N GLN A 288 11.62 -0.76 -14.42
CA GLN A 288 13.07 -0.47 -14.56
C GLN A 288 13.37 1.02 -14.38
N VAL A 289 12.61 1.88 -15.06
CA VAL A 289 12.75 3.34 -14.96
C VAL A 289 12.46 3.81 -13.53
N SER A 290 11.44 3.26 -12.88
CA SER A 290 11.14 3.55 -11.47
C SER A 290 12.34 3.25 -10.55
N GLY A 291 12.98 2.08 -10.72
CA GLY A 291 14.18 1.74 -9.95
C GLY A 291 15.34 2.69 -10.19
N ILE A 292 15.59 3.08 -11.44
CA ILE A 292 16.62 4.07 -11.80
C ILE A 292 16.32 5.42 -11.14
N ILE A 293 15.06 5.89 -11.20
CA ILE A 293 14.64 7.16 -10.61
C ILE A 293 14.84 7.16 -9.09
N ILE A 294 14.49 6.06 -8.40
CA ILE A 294 14.72 5.91 -6.95
C ILE A 294 16.21 6.07 -6.64
N SER A 295 17.05 5.30 -7.35
CA SER A 295 18.51 5.35 -7.13
C SER A 295 19.08 6.73 -7.40
N THR A 296 18.69 7.35 -8.52
CA THR A 296 19.14 8.70 -8.87
C THR A 296 18.76 9.71 -7.79
N GLY A 297 17.51 9.67 -7.31
CA GLY A 297 17.03 10.56 -6.27
C GLY A 297 17.77 10.37 -4.93
N MET A 298 17.96 9.10 -4.51
CA MET A 298 18.70 8.80 -3.28
C MET A 298 20.16 9.21 -3.38
N PHE A 299 20.87 8.84 -4.45
CA PHE A 299 22.28 9.20 -4.61
C PHE A 299 22.49 10.68 -4.79
N LEU A 300 21.56 11.39 -5.47
CA LEU A 300 21.58 12.86 -5.54
C LEU A 300 21.56 13.47 -4.14
N SER A 301 20.65 13.01 -3.28
CA SER A 301 20.53 13.49 -1.90
C SER A 301 21.75 13.14 -1.05
N VAL A 302 22.36 11.97 -1.29
CA VAL A 302 23.56 11.50 -0.56
C VAL A 302 24.81 12.24 -0.99
N VAL A 303 25.00 12.46 -2.29
CA VAL A 303 26.21 13.11 -2.84
C VAL A 303 26.17 14.62 -2.61
N LEU A 304 25.01 15.23 -2.80
CA LEU A 304 24.76 16.67 -2.65
C LEU A 304 23.74 16.92 -1.54
N PRO A 305 24.12 16.80 -0.25
CA PRO A 305 23.19 16.92 0.88
C PRO A 305 22.90 18.40 1.21
N TYR A 306 22.51 19.16 0.20
CA TYR A 306 22.06 20.54 0.32
C TYR A 306 20.54 20.62 0.10
N LEU A 307 19.91 21.67 0.62
CA LEU A 307 18.46 21.81 0.63
C LEU A 307 17.78 21.52 -0.74
N ILE A 308 18.24 22.19 -1.79
CA ILE A 308 17.63 22.06 -3.12
C ILE A 308 17.89 20.69 -3.74
N PRO A 309 19.14 20.19 -3.86
CA PRO A 309 19.38 18.86 -4.42
C PRO A 309 18.69 17.75 -3.64
N ALA A 310 18.69 17.78 -2.31
CA ALA A 310 18.04 16.79 -1.48
C ALA A 310 16.50 16.81 -1.69
N THR A 311 15.89 17.99 -1.78
CA THR A 311 14.46 18.13 -2.08
C THR A 311 14.13 17.53 -3.44
N ILE A 312 14.90 17.84 -4.48
CA ILE A 312 14.73 17.26 -5.82
C ILE A 312 14.92 15.74 -5.77
N GLY A 313 15.95 15.27 -5.06
CA GLY A 313 16.19 13.85 -4.85
C GLY A 313 15.00 13.13 -4.23
N PHE A 314 14.39 13.70 -3.19
CA PHE A 314 13.22 13.12 -2.53
C PHE A 314 11.96 13.18 -3.38
N MET A 315 11.81 14.22 -4.20
CA MET A 315 10.77 14.29 -5.25
C MET A 315 10.92 13.15 -6.26
N LEU A 316 12.13 12.88 -6.73
CA LEU A 316 12.43 11.78 -7.64
C LEU A 316 12.09 10.42 -6.98
N VAL A 317 12.50 10.22 -5.73
CA VAL A 317 12.16 8.98 -5.00
C VAL A 317 10.64 8.80 -4.91
N GLY A 318 9.90 9.87 -4.63
CA GLY A 318 8.43 9.83 -4.58
C GLY A 318 7.81 9.35 -5.90
N ILE A 319 8.25 9.91 -7.02
CA ILE A 319 7.82 9.45 -8.36
C ILE A 319 8.21 7.98 -8.57
N GLY A 320 9.44 7.63 -8.26
CA GLY A 320 9.98 6.28 -8.50
C GLY A 320 9.19 5.18 -7.78
N VAL A 321 8.88 5.36 -6.48
CA VAL A 321 8.15 4.35 -5.70
C VAL A 321 6.66 4.29 -6.04
N SER A 322 6.08 5.37 -6.55
CA SER A 322 4.64 5.58 -6.69
C SER A 322 3.89 4.45 -7.40
N GLY A 323 4.46 3.87 -8.44
CA GLY A 323 3.84 2.85 -9.29
C GLY A 323 4.32 1.43 -9.04
N ILE A 324 5.39 1.20 -8.26
CA ILE A 324 6.01 -0.13 -8.17
C ILE A 324 5.06 -1.13 -7.52
N VAL A 325 4.56 -0.85 -6.32
CA VAL A 325 3.67 -1.76 -5.59
C VAL A 325 2.39 -2.05 -6.37
N PRO A 326 1.66 -1.07 -6.93
CA PRO A 326 0.50 -1.34 -7.77
C PRO A 326 0.82 -2.23 -8.99
N MET A 327 1.94 -1.97 -9.69
CA MET A 327 2.36 -2.81 -10.82
C MET A 327 2.70 -4.24 -10.40
N VAL A 328 3.43 -4.40 -9.31
CA VAL A 328 3.79 -5.71 -8.76
C VAL A 328 2.53 -6.51 -8.39
N TYR A 329 1.54 -5.88 -7.78
CA TYR A 329 0.27 -6.52 -7.43
C TYR A 329 -0.54 -6.88 -8.68
N SER A 330 -0.60 -6.00 -9.67
CA SER A 330 -1.25 -6.27 -10.95
C SER A 330 -0.62 -7.48 -11.65
N ILE A 331 0.72 -7.57 -11.70
CA ILE A 331 1.42 -8.70 -12.31
C ILE A 331 1.20 -9.99 -11.50
N ALA A 332 1.30 -9.92 -10.17
CA ALA A 332 1.09 -11.07 -9.30
C ALA A 332 -0.33 -11.63 -9.42
N GLY A 333 -1.33 -10.74 -9.44
CA GLY A 333 -2.74 -11.12 -9.51
C GLY A 333 -3.15 -11.74 -10.85
N THR A 334 -2.39 -11.53 -11.92
CA THR A 334 -2.59 -12.16 -13.23
C THR A 334 -1.78 -13.44 -13.42
N ASN A 335 -1.08 -13.94 -12.39
CA ASN A 335 -0.34 -15.19 -12.43
C ASN A 335 -1.30 -16.38 -12.65
N THR A 336 -0.97 -17.24 -13.61
CA THR A 336 -1.83 -18.38 -13.99
C THR A 336 -1.60 -19.63 -13.14
N LYS A 337 -0.52 -19.68 -12.35
CA LYS A 337 -0.14 -20.87 -11.56
C LYS A 337 -0.83 -20.95 -10.21
N VAL A 338 -1.22 -19.82 -9.65
CA VAL A 338 -1.91 -19.72 -8.36
C VAL A 338 -3.07 -18.74 -8.46
N SER A 339 -4.04 -18.84 -7.54
CA SER A 339 -5.16 -17.89 -7.51
C SER A 339 -4.68 -16.47 -7.19
N PRO A 340 -5.37 -15.43 -7.70
CA PRO A 340 -4.98 -14.04 -7.48
C PRO A 340 -4.84 -13.67 -6.00
N GLY A 341 -5.76 -14.12 -5.14
CA GLY A 341 -5.72 -13.85 -3.70
C GLY A 341 -4.46 -14.42 -3.03
N ILE A 342 -4.06 -15.65 -3.40
CA ILE A 342 -2.84 -16.29 -2.89
C ILE A 342 -1.59 -15.60 -3.43
N ALA A 343 -1.54 -15.32 -4.74
CA ALA A 343 -0.42 -14.63 -5.35
C ALA A 343 -0.19 -13.25 -4.70
N LEU A 344 -1.26 -12.49 -4.49
CA LEU A 344 -1.22 -11.20 -3.82
C LEU A 344 -0.76 -11.32 -2.37
N ALA A 345 -1.28 -12.30 -1.61
CA ALA A 345 -0.87 -12.53 -0.23
C ALA A 345 0.62 -12.87 -0.11
N MET A 346 1.15 -13.73 -1.02
CA MET A 346 2.56 -14.08 -1.05
C MET A 346 3.44 -12.85 -1.32
N VAL A 347 3.11 -12.10 -2.37
CA VAL A 347 3.89 -10.94 -2.79
C VAL A 347 3.78 -9.82 -1.76
N SER A 348 2.58 -9.55 -1.23
CA SER A 348 2.36 -8.56 -0.19
C SER A 348 3.10 -8.90 1.10
N GLY A 349 3.14 -10.18 1.50
CA GLY A 349 3.85 -10.61 2.70
C GLY A 349 5.33 -10.25 2.65
N VAL A 350 6.00 -10.56 1.54
CA VAL A 350 7.40 -10.20 1.35
C VAL A 350 7.58 -8.68 1.26
N SER A 351 6.67 -7.99 0.56
CA SER A 351 6.73 -6.53 0.42
C SER A 351 6.55 -5.79 1.75
N TYR A 352 5.57 -6.21 2.55
CA TYR A 352 5.31 -5.62 3.87
C TYR A 352 6.45 -5.84 4.86
N PHE A 353 7.17 -6.95 4.73
CA PHE A 353 8.38 -7.17 5.52
C PHE A 353 9.43 -6.10 5.22
N GLY A 354 9.50 -5.59 3.97
CA GLY A 354 10.32 -4.43 3.61
C GLY A 354 9.89 -3.17 4.36
N PHE A 355 8.61 -2.88 4.42
CA PHE A 355 8.09 -1.73 5.16
C PHE A 355 8.41 -1.81 6.66
N LEU A 356 8.29 -3.00 7.25
CA LEU A 356 8.61 -3.22 8.65
C LEU A 356 10.13 -3.11 8.93
N MET A 357 10.96 -3.60 8.00
CA MET A 357 12.42 -3.64 8.18
C MET A 357 13.12 -2.34 7.73
N GLY A 358 12.52 -1.55 6.87
CA GLY A 358 13.12 -0.32 6.35
C GLY A 358 13.60 0.63 7.45
N PRO A 359 12.70 1.08 8.35
CA PRO A 359 13.08 2.00 9.42
C PRO A 359 14.16 1.47 10.38
N PRO A 360 14.08 0.23 10.91
CA PRO A 360 15.15 -0.33 11.72
C PRO A 360 16.49 -0.43 10.96
N LEU A 361 16.46 -0.85 9.70
CA LEU A 361 17.67 -0.95 8.87
C LEU A 361 18.40 0.39 8.79
N ILE A 362 17.67 1.48 8.55
CA ILE A 362 18.24 2.82 8.55
C ILE A 362 18.83 3.16 9.91
N GLY A 363 18.10 2.92 10.99
CA GLY A 363 18.55 3.23 12.35
C GLY A 363 19.86 2.52 12.71
N TYR A 364 19.96 1.22 12.45
CA TYR A 364 21.17 0.43 12.72
C TYR A 364 22.36 0.88 11.87
N ILE A 365 22.16 1.09 10.56
CA ILE A 365 23.23 1.57 9.69
C ILE A 365 23.68 2.97 10.12
N SER A 366 22.72 3.83 10.47
CA SER A 366 23.02 5.19 10.94
C SER A 366 23.82 5.20 12.23
N ALA A 367 23.49 4.32 13.19
CA ALA A 367 24.22 4.18 14.44
C ALA A 367 25.67 3.70 14.25
N LEU A 368 25.90 2.85 13.24
CA LEU A 368 27.26 2.34 12.93
C LEU A 368 28.08 3.27 12.04
N SER A 369 27.43 4.21 11.34
CA SER A 369 28.11 5.07 10.38
C SER A 369 27.52 6.49 10.33
N SER A 370 26.52 6.70 9.50
CA SER A 370 25.71 7.92 9.45
C SER A 370 24.42 7.69 8.65
N LEU A 371 23.44 8.54 8.89
CA LEU A 371 22.17 8.53 8.15
C LEU A 371 22.36 8.69 6.63
N ARG A 372 23.44 9.35 6.21
CA ARG A 372 23.82 9.50 4.80
C ARG A 372 24.11 8.16 4.14
N TYR A 373 24.87 7.26 4.82
CA TYR A 373 25.14 5.91 4.32
C TYR A 373 23.89 5.02 4.33
N SER A 374 23.03 5.17 5.33
CA SER A 374 21.73 4.48 5.35
C SER A 374 20.93 4.77 4.08
N TYR A 375 20.87 6.04 3.68
CA TYR A 375 20.18 6.45 2.45
C TYR A 375 20.87 5.95 1.16
N ALA A 376 22.20 5.82 1.18
CA ALA A 376 22.92 5.19 0.08
C ALA A 376 22.53 3.71 -0.10
N VAL A 377 22.37 2.97 1.01
CA VAL A 377 21.88 1.57 0.97
C VAL A 377 20.47 1.49 0.39
N ILE A 378 19.57 2.41 0.78
CA ILE A 378 18.24 2.50 0.17
C ILE A 378 18.33 2.82 -1.33
N GLY A 379 19.28 3.66 -1.73
CA GLY A 379 19.57 3.93 -3.14
C GLY A 379 19.94 2.65 -3.94
N CYS A 380 20.69 1.73 -3.31
CA CYS A 380 21.00 0.43 -3.91
C CYS A 380 19.75 -0.45 -4.12
N PHE A 381 18.67 -0.26 -3.35
CA PHE A 381 17.41 -0.99 -3.57
C PHE A 381 16.78 -0.62 -4.92
N GLY A 382 16.87 0.65 -5.34
CA GLY A 382 16.44 1.04 -6.68
C GLY A 382 17.20 0.35 -7.81
N LEU A 383 18.55 0.22 -7.69
CA LEU A 383 19.37 -0.55 -8.63
C LEU A 383 18.98 -2.02 -8.61
N LEU A 384 18.74 -2.60 -7.43
CA LEU A 384 18.32 -3.99 -7.30
C LEU A 384 16.98 -4.24 -7.98
N ILE A 385 16.00 -3.33 -7.83
CA ILE A 385 14.72 -3.39 -8.57
C ILE A 385 14.99 -3.44 -10.08
N THR A 386 15.78 -2.50 -10.60
CA THR A 386 16.10 -2.42 -12.03
C THR A 386 16.74 -3.71 -12.54
N PHE A 387 17.70 -4.25 -11.79
CA PHE A 387 18.42 -5.48 -12.13
C PHE A 387 17.50 -6.72 -12.12
N ILE A 388 16.67 -6.88 -11.09
CA ILE A 388 15.73 -8.01 -10.99
C ILE A 388 14.74 -7.95 -12.16
N VAL A 389 14.16 -6.78 -12.42
CA VAL A 389 13.20 -6.59 -13.52
C VAL A 389 13.82 -6.89 -14.88
N ALA A 390 15.10 -6.54 -15.09
CA ALA A 390 15.81 -6.86 -16.33
C ALA A 390 15.85 -8.36 -16.60
N LYS A 391 16.05 -9.19 -15.54
CA LYS A 391 16.14 -10.65 -15.63
C LYS A 391 14.79 -11.36 -15.72
N ILE A 392 13.67 -10.70 -15.40
CA ILE A 392 12.34 -11.31 -15.50
C ILE A 392 11.86 -11.30 -16.95
N SER A 393 11.83 -12.49 -17.59
CA SER A 393 11.27 -12.67 -18.94
C SER A 393 9.73 -12.66 -18.96
N ALA A 394 9.10 -12.98 -17.85
CA ALA A 394 7.64 -13.10 -17.76
C ALA A 394 6.89 -11.76 -17.74
N ILE A 395 7.59 -10.62 -17.56
CA ILE A 395 6.98 -9.28 -17.60
C ILE A 395 7.19 -8.70 -18.99
N LYS A 396 6.09 -8.39 -19.66
CA LYS A 396 6.07 -7.69 -20.94
C LYS A 396 5.93 -6.17 -20.77
#